data_aa33ca05b3ba492d5f70334180e8a6c6
#
_entry.id   aa33ca05b3ba492d5f70334180e8a6c6
#
_cell.length_a   1.000
_cell.length_b   1.000
_cell.length_c   1.000
_cell.angle_alpha   90.00
_cell.angle_beta   90.00
_cell.angle_gamma   90.00
#
_symmetry.space_group_name_H-M   'P 1'
#
loop_
_entity.id
_entity.type
_entity.pdbx_description
1 polymer ?
#
loop_
_entity_poly.entity_id
_entity_poly.type
_entity_poly.pdbx_seq_one_letter_code
_entity_poly.pdbx_strand_id
1 'polypeptide(L)'
;MSSKKSTFRDYALLSGLVTGDQLDEAALRAKQKNDAVKNAATEISDRDLASMMVALEHLTAYQADQLLAGRTKLTLGPYIITDWIGQGGMGQVFKAVHELMGRETAVKVLPLHKSNSDSIENFRREIRTQAQLDHPNLVRAYDAGVDKNVHYLVVEYVEGTDLRRLIRNKGMVSVQQAASIIKQAAEGLEHAHSRGLIHRDIKPGNILVTTSGIAKVSDLGLAGHLSDTASRSGKIVGTADYLAPEQIRSPLDVSKVADIYALGCTLYYAITGKVPFPGGSTKSKARRHLEETPWHPRRFNPEISDEFVDLISDMMEKDPRQRIQSAAEVAERLAPWAADQSLMLDAKETRSRWSTPTRSSDGDQDTDPAASQNSDAAISDSTGSESDNMRTGSGAIGDASELKLRPPTVAGPPTPPPPVSVVEQFAQAKRLRSDEPRLSLTWVVLVGMACIGIGTLIGLLIASRVA
;
A
#
# COMPACT_ATOMS: atom_id res chain seq x y z
N MET A 1 36.94 25.04 24.46
CA MET A 1 35.64 25.00 23.76
C MET A 1 35.36 23.55 23.45
N SER A 2 34.40 22.94 24.11
CA SER A 2 34.05 21.54 23.87
C SER A 2 33.40 21.45 22.49
N SER A 3 34.06 20.78 21.56
CA SER A 3 33.51 20.43 20.25
C SER A 3 32.19 19.68 20.48
N LYS A 4 31.08 20.24 20.03
CA LYS A 4 29.78 19.59 20.08
C LYS A 4 29.87 18.33 19.22
N LYS A 5 29.88 17.16 19.85
CA LYS A 5 29.98 15.87 19.18
C LYS A 5 28.86 15.78 18.14
N SER A 6 29.19 15.49 16.87
CA SER A 6 28.22 15.31 15.81
C SER A 6 27.34 14.10 16.11
N THR A 7 26.07 14.34 16.37
CA THR A 7 25.08 13.27 16.63
C THR A 7 24.85 12.38 15.40
N PHE A 8 24.89 12.96 14.20
CA PHE A 8 24.79 12.20 12.95
C PHE A 8 25.93 11.20 12.79
N ARG A 9 27.18 11.62 13.11
CA ARG A 9 28.37 10.75 13.05
C ARG A 9 28.19 9.51 13.95
N ASP A 10 27.75 9.72 15.18
CA ASP A 10 27.53 8.63 16.12
C ASP A 10 26.44 7.67 15.63
N TYR A 11 25.31 8.18 15.08
CA TYR A 11 24.24 7.38 14.51
C TYR A 11 24.66 6.63 13.24
N ALA A 12 25.48 7.26 12.38
CA ALA A 12 25.98 6.61 11.18
C ALA A 12 26.88 5.42 11.49
N LEU A 13 27.78 5.57 12.47
CA LEU A 13 28.60 4.45 12.96
C LEU A 13 27.76 3.34 13.61
N LEU A 14 26.78 3.71 14.45
CA LEU A 14 25.89 2.74 15.11
C LEU A 14 25.02 1.98 14.09
N SER A 15 24.76 2.54 12.94
CA SER A 15 23.98 1.86 11.88
C SER A 15 24.74 0.70 11.24
N GLY A 16 26.06 0.73 11.28
CA GLY A 16 26.93 -0.24 10.60
C GLY A 16 26.97 -0.08 9.07
N LEU A 17 26.34 0.97 8.51
CA LEU A 17 26.29 1.19 7.05
C LEU A 17 27.57 1.83 6.52
N VAL A 18 28.30 2.54 7.36
CA VAL A 18 29.49 3.32 6.97
C VAL A 18 30.61 3.13 7.99
N THR A 19 31.83 3.32 7.52
CA THR A 19 33.04 3.26 8.35
C THR A 19 33.46 4.64 8.86
N GLY A 20 34.35 4.65 9.87
CA GLY A 20 34.95 5.89 10.38
C GLY A 20 35.71 6.66 9.29
N ASP A 21 36.47 5.94 8.47
CA ASP A 21 37.28 6.53 7.38
C ASP A 21 36.41 7.22 6.32
N GLN A 22 35.27 6.61 5.96
CA GLN A 22 34.31 7.22 5.03
C GLN A 22 33.71 8.52 5.61
N LEU A 23 33.42 8.55 6.92
CA LEU A 23 32.93 9.75 7.60
C LEU A 23 34.01 10.83 7.70
N ASP A 24 35.27 10.47 7.89
CA ASP A 24 36.39 11.42 7.93
C ASP A 24 36.65 12.03 6.55
N GLU A 25 36.62 11.21 5.49
CA GLU A 25 36.70 11.68 4.11
C GLU A 25 35.55 12.66 3.79
N ALA A 26 34.32 12.29 4.12
CA ALA A 26 33.15 13.14 3.88
C ALA A 26 33.26 14.48 4.66
N ALA A 27 33.71 14.43 5.91
CA ALA A 27 33.92 15.62 6.71
C ALA A 27 35.00 16.55 6.10
N LEU A 28 36.12 16.01 5.64
CA LEU A 28 37.15 16.77 4.97
C LEU A 28 36.63 17.47 3.70
N ARG A 29 35.92 16.72 2.84
CA ARG A 29 35.35 17.28 1.60
C ARG A 29 34.24 18.31 1.88
N ALA A 30 33.40 18.08 2.88
CA ALA A 30 32.38 19.05 3.30
C ALA A 30 33.01 20.34 3.78
N LYS A 31 34.10 20.25 4.55
CA LYS A 31 34.88 21.42 5.02
C LYS A 31 35.46 22.22 3.85
N GLN A 32 36.15 21.56 2.93
CA GLN A 32 36.73 22.20 1.73
C GLN A 32 35.67 22.94 0.91
N LYS A 33 34.48 22.34 0.74
CA LYS A 33 33.35 22.92 0.02
C LYS A 33 32.81 24.17 0.75
N ASN A 34 32.67 24.12 2.07
CA ASN A 34 32.17 25.22 2.86
C ASN A 34 33.16 26.39 2.91
N ASP A 35 34.45 26.11 3.06
CA ASP A 35 35.52 27.15 3.06
C ASP A 35 35.59 27.84 1.70
N ALA A 36 35.41 27.14 0.58
CA ALA A 36 35.40 27.73 -0.76
C ALA A 36 34.16 28.62 -1.01
N VAL A 37 33.04 28.38 -0.35
CA VAL A 37 31.78 29.15 -0.54
C VAL A 37 31.66 30.32 0.42
N LYS A 38 32.12 30.17 1.68
CA LYS A 38 31.85 31.13 2.76
C LYS A 38 33.06 31.98 3.17
N ASN A 39 34.26 31.77 2.60
CA ASN A 39 35.51 32.45 2.98
C ASN A 39 35.79 32.50 4.49
N ALA A 40 35.27 31.60 5.28
CA ALA A 40 35.45 31.51 6.72
C ALA A 40 35.48 30.05 7.17
N ALA A 41 36.39 29.72 8.09
CA ALA A 41 36.43 28.40 8.72
C ALA A 41 35.14 28.13 9.50
N THR A 42 34.21 27.38 8.90
CA THR A 42 32.91 27.08 9.47
C THR A 42 32.90 25.63 10.00
N GLU A 43 32.40 25.42 11.21
CA GLU A 43 32.13 24.06 11.73
C GLU A 43 31.15 23.35 10.79
N ILE A 44 31.43 22.09 10.49
CA ILE A 44 30.58 21.23 9.64
C ILE A 44 29.34 20.88 10.44
N SER A 45 28.17 21.21 9.89
CA SER A 45 26.91 20.74 10.51
C SER A 45 26.64 19.27 10.19
N ASP A 46 25.81 18.61 11.03
CA ASP A 46 25.34 17.23 10.78
C ASP A 46 24.67 17.10 9.41
N ARG A 47 23.98 18.13 8.92
CA ARG A 47 23.38 18.18 7.58
C ARG A 47 24.42 18.25 6.46
N ASP A 48 25.47 19.04 6.64
CA ASP A 48 26.55 19.14 5.64
C ASP A 48 27.26 17.78 5.49
N LEU A 49 27.54 17.11 6.64
CA LEU A 49 28.14 15.80 6.65
C LEU A 49 27.21 14.76 5.99
N ALA A 50 25.93 14.73 6.34
CA ALA A 50 24.94 13.85 5.74
C ALA A 50 24.81 14.06 4.22
N SER A 51 24.76 15.33 3.77
CA SER A 51 24.71 15.66 2.34
C SER A 51 25.96 15.22 1.59
N MET A 52 27.13 15.30 2.22
CA MET A 52 28.39 14.86 1.63
C MET A 52 28.45 13.33 1.55
N MET A 53 27.96 12.59 2.56
CA MET A 53 27.85 11.14 2.53
C MET A 53 26.96 10.67 1.37
N VAL A 54 25.89 11.39 1.07
CA VAL A 54 25.03 11.13 -0.10
C VAL A 54 25.75 11.46 -1.42
N ALA A 55 26.44 12.60 -1.47
CA ALA A 55 27.19 13.01 -2.67
C ALA A 55 28.35 12.05 -3.02
N LEU A 56 28.91 11.38 -2.02
CA LEU A 56 29.94 10.35 -2.17
C LEU A 56 29.36 8.93 -2.36
N GLU A 57 28.03 8.80 -2.46
CA GLU A 57 27.31 7.52 -2.64
C GLU A 57 27.54 6.50 -1.51
N HIS A 58 28.03 6.95 -0.34
CA HIS A 58 28.15 6.09 0.83
C HIS A 58 26.82 5.81 1.53
N LEU A 59 25.86 6.75 1.40
CA LEU A 59 24.49 6.63 1.89
C LEU A 59 23.50 7.09 0.82
N THR A 60 22.31 6.51 0.82
CA THR A 60 21.19 7.08 0.07
C THR A 60 20.63 8.31 0.80
N ALA A 61 19.89 9.16 0.09
CA ALA A 61 19.22 10.30 0.70
C ALA A 61 18.27 9.84 1.82
N TYR A 62 17.53 8.75 1.61
CA TYR A 62 16.66 8.17 2.62
C TYR A 62 17.43 7.73 3.88
N GLN A 63 18.55 7.01 3.71
CA GLN A 63 19.38 6.56 4.84
C GLN A 63 19.92 7.75 5.63
N ALA A 64 20.42 8.78 4.95
CA ALA A 64 20.93 9.99 5.58
C ALA A 64 19.84 10.71 6.40
N ASP A 65 18.62 10.83 5.86
CA ASP A 65 17.48 11.43 6.58
C ASP A 65 17.06 10.60 7.81
N GLN A 66 17.08 9.26 7.69
CA GLN A 66 16.80 8.40 8.84
C GLN A 66 17.83 8.56 9.96
N LEU A 67 19.11 8.62 9.60
CA LEU A 67 20.21 8.81 10.54
C LEU A 67 20.17 10.20 11.20
N LEU A 68 19.86 11.26 10.46
CA LEU A 68 19.62 12.60 11.01
C LEU A 68 18.45 12.61 12.01
N ALA A 69 17.45 11.75 11.80
CA ALA A 69 16.33 11.56 12.73
C ALA A 69 16.66 10.61 13.90
N GLY A 70 17.89 10.13 14.03
CA GLY A 70 18.33 9.23 15.10
C GLY A 70 17.93 7.76 14.90
N ARG A 71 17.54 7.37 13.70
CA ARG A 71 17.10 6.00 13.37
C ARG A 71 18.25 5.21 12.79
N THR A 72 18.85 4.35 13.57
CA THR A 72 20.09 3.64 13.21
C THR A 72 19.86 2.23 12.66
N LYS A 73 18.67 1.62 12.88
CA LYS A 73 18.39 0.26 12.38
C LYS A 73 17.82 0.35 10.95
N LEU A 74 18.70 0.21 9.97
CA LEU A 74 18.38 0.28 8.53
C LEU A 74 18.64 -1.06 7.83
N THR A 75 18.55 -2.17 8.58
CA THR A 75 18.69 -3.54 8.07
C THR A 75 17.54 -4.42 8.56
N LEU A 76 17.12 -5.38 7.73
CA LEU A 76 16.15 -6.44 8.06
C LEU A 76 16.74 -7.78 7.61
N GLY A 77 17.23 -8.58 8.56
CA GLY A 77 18.03 -9.76 8.21
C GLY A 77 19.20 -9.35 7.29
N PRO A 78 19.41 -9.99 6.14
CA PRO A 78 20.49 -9.67 5.20
C PRO A 78 20.14 -8.53 4.23
N TYR A 79 19.06 -7.79 4.45
CA TYR A 79 18.57 -6.74 3.55
C TYR A 79 18.86 -5.36 4.11
N ILE A 80 19.67 -4.57 3.39
CA ILE A 80 19.98 -3.18 3.71
C ILE A 80 18.89 -2.30 3.08
N ILE A 81 18.16 -1.58 3.91
CA ILE A 81 17.11 -0.64 3.46
C ILE A 81 17.77 0.58 2.82
N THR A 82 17.42 0.84 1.56
CA THR A 82 17.98 1.93 0.77
C THR A 82 16.98 3.05 0.52
N ASP A 83 15.67 2.75 0.51
CA ASP A 83 14.63 3.74 0.29
C ASP A 83 13.27 3.27 0.85
N TRP A 84 12.33 4.20 0.95
CA TRP A 84 10.95 3.90 1.29
C TRP A 84 10.08 3.98 0.03
N ILE A 85 9.37 2.90 -0.32
CA ILE A 85 8.51 2.82 -1.50
C ILE A 85 7.09 3.31 -1.19
N GLY A 86 6.55 2.91 -0.02
CA GLY A 86 5.19 3.26 0.32
C GLY A 86 4.66 2.58 1.57
N GLN A 87 3.40 2.93 1.89
CA GLN A 87 2.65 2.33 2.98
C GLN A 87 1.27 1.93 2.45
N GLY A 88 0.85 0.71 2.75
CA GLY A 88 -0.47 0.19 2.40
C GLY A 88 -1.20 -0.39 3.61
N GLY A 89 -2.38 -0.90 3.41
CA GLY A 89 -3.18 -1.54 4.46
C GLY A 89 -2.49 -2.71 5.17
N MET A 90 -1.49 -3.30 4.53
CA MET A 90 -0.73 -4.46 5.01
C MET A 90 0.59 -4.10 5.69
N GLY A 91 1.08 -2.86 5.56
CA GLY A 91 2.33 -2.44 6.18
C GLY A 91 3.14 -1.48 5.34
N GLN A 92 4.41 -1.33 5.69
CA GLN A 92 5.37 -0.48 4.99
C GLN A 92 6.14 -1.32 3.98
N VAL A 93 6.47 -0.71 2.83
CA VAL A 93 7.27 -1.31 1.78
C VAL A 93 8.53 -0.47 1.58
N PHE A 94 9.68 -1.13 1.61
CA PHE A 94 10.98 -0.49 1.46
C PHE A 94 11.71 -1.06 0.24
N LYS A 95 12.49 -0.22 -0.44
CA LYS A 95 13.53 -0.68 -1.34
C LYS A 95 14.71 -1.13 -0.48
N ALA A 96 15.29 -2.28 -0.82
CA ALA A 96 16.43 -2.82 -0.11
C ALA A 96 17.39 -3.51 -1.07
N VAL A 97 18.63 -3.70 -0.63
CA VAL A 97 19.65 -4.47 -1.33
C VAL A 97 20.06 -5.65 -0.45
N HIS A 98 20.10 -6.84 -1.02
CA HIS A 98 20.64 -8.01 -0.32
C HIS A 98 22.15 -7.87 -0.15
N GLU A 99 22.65 -7.92 1.08
CA GLU A 99 24.03 -7.62 1.45
C GLU A 99 25.09 -8.42 0.63
N LEU A 100 24.88 -9.74 0.51
CA LEU A 100 25.83 -10.60 -0.21
C LEU A 100 25.62 -10.64 -1.71
N MET A 101 24.36 -10.59 -2.18
CA MET A 101 24.05 -10.76 -3.60
C MET A 101 24.04 -9.45 -4.38
N GLY A 102 24.01 -8.30 -3.72
CA GLY A 102 23.85 -6.99 -4.35
C GLY A 102 22.52 -6.80 -5.09
N ARG A 103 21.55 -7.73 -4.91
CA ARG A 103 20.26 -7.68 -5.60
C ARG A 103 19.35 -6.65 -4.98
N GLU A 104 18.80 -5.75 -5.80
CA GLU A 104 17.69 -4.87 -5.40
C GLU A 104 16.40 -5.66 -5.22
N THR A 105 15.70 -5.36 -4.14
CA THR A 105 14.46 -6.02 -3.73
C THR A 105 13.48 -5.02 -3.13
N ALA A 106 12.20 -5.38 -3.08
CA ALA A 106 11.22 -4.69 -2.26
C ALA A 106 10.93 -5.53 -1.01
N VAL A 107 11.05 -4.93 0.16
CA VAL A 107 10.81 -5.60 1.44
C VAL A 107 9.54 -5.06 2.06
N LYS A 108 8.54 -5.91 2.18
CA LYS A 108 7.24 -5.61 2.78
C LYS A 108 7.22 -6.04 4.23
N VAL A 109 7.02 -5.08 5.12
CA VAL A 109 7.06 -5.29 6.58
C VAL A 109 5.65 -5.37 7.13
N LEU A 110 5.34 -6.45 7.88
CA LEU A 110 4.06 -6.56 8.58
C LEU A 110 4.05 -5.69 9.84
N PRO A 111 2.96 -4.94 10.06
CA PRO A 111 2.79 -4.18 11.30
C PRO A 111 2.67 -5.09 12.51
N LEU A 112 3.40 -4.81 13.57
CA LEU A 112 3.39 -5.56 14.83
C LEU A 112 2.00 -5.67 15.48
N HIS A 113 1.18 -4.62 15.36
CA HIS A 113 -0.19 -4.61 15.91
C HIS A 113 -1.18 -5.54 15.18
N LYS A 114 -0.78 -6.07 14.01
CA LYS A 114 -1.54 -7.08 13.25
C LYS A 114 -0.96 -8.49 13.42
N SER A 115 0.03 -8.67 14.27
CA SER A 115 0.78 -9.92 14.43
C SER A 115 0.19 -10.79 15.57
N ASN A 116 -1.12 -11.11 15.50
CA ASN A 116 -1.66 -12.22 16.28
C ASN A 116 -1.26 -13.57 15.65
N SER A 117 -1.35 -14.67 16.39
CA SER A 117 -0.96 -16.01 15.92
C SER A 117 -1.59 -16.39 14.59
N ASP A 118 -2.88 -16.12 14.43
CA ASP A 118 -3.65 -16.47 13.24
C ASP A 118 -3.21 -15.63 12.01
N SER A 119 -2.96 -14.34 12.22
CA SER A 119 -2.46 -13.46 11.14
C SER A 119 -1.07 -13.85 10.67
N ILE A 120 -0.19 -14.28 11.59
CA ILE A 120 1.17 -14.76 11.26
C ILE A 120 1.10 -16.07 10.48
N GLU A 121 0.27 -17.03 10.92
CA GLU A 121 0.11 -18.32 10.25
C GLU A 121 -0.46 -18.14 8.83
N ASN A 122 -1.47 -17.29 8.69
CA ASN A 122 -2.06 -16.93 7.42
C ASN A 122 -1.03 -16.28 6.48
N PHE A 123 -0.25 -15.32 7.00
CA PHE A 123 0.83 -14.68 6.24
C PHE A 123 1.88 -15.70 5.77
N ARG A 124 2.27 -16.65 6.61
CA ARG A 124 3.22 -17.70 6.23
C ARG A 124 2.65 -18.63 5.15
N ARG A 125 1.37 -18.97 5.22
CA ARG A 125 0.71 -19.80 4.19
C ARG A 125 0.69 -19.07 2.85
N GLU A 126 0.30 -17.80 2.83
CA GLU A 126 0.29 -16.98 1.61
C GLU A 126 1.67 -16.86 1.00
N ILE A 127 2.70 -16.59 1.81
CA ILE A 127 4.08 -16.56 1.33
C ILE A 127 4.45 -17.87 0.64
N ARG A 128 4.15 -19.01 1.25
CA ARG A 128 4.44 -20.33 0.65
C ARG A 128 3.76 -20.53 -0.69
N THR A 129 2.51 -20.08 -0.80
CA THR A 129 1.74 -20.18 -2.06
C THR A 129 2.31 -19.21 -3.11
N GLN A 130 2.60 -17.97 -2.73
CA GLN A 130 3.19 -16.99 -3.65
C GLN A 130 4.60 -17.39 -4.11
N ALA A 131 5.39 -18.03 -3.25
CA ALA A 131 6.72 -18.52 -3.59
C ALA A 131 6.74 -19.60 -4.69
N GLN A 132 5.60 -20.26 -4.95
CA GLN A 132 5.44 -21.24 -6.03
C GLN A 132 5.08 -20.61 -7.38
N LEU A 133 4.82 -19.30 -7.41
CA LEU A 133 4.44 -18.60 -8.62
C LEU A 133 5.68 -18.00 -9.29
N ASP A 134 5.88 -18.36 -10.55
CA ASP A 134 6.91 -17.80 -11.41
C ASP A 134 6.29 -17.47 -12.77
N HIS A 135 6.04 -16.18 -13.02
CA HIS A 135 5.47 -15.70 -14.27
C HIS A 135 5.96 -14.28 -14.56
N PRO A 136 6.25 -13.89 -15.82
CA PRO A 136 6.75 -12.56 -16.15
C PRO A 136 5.83 -11.44 -15.72
N ASN A 137 4.51 -11.68 -15.66
CA ASN A 137 3.51 -10.69 -15.29
C ASN A 137 3.02 -10.81 -13.81
N LEU A 138 3.78 -11.51 -12.97
CA LEU A 138 3.60 -11.51 -11.52
C LEU A 138 4.86 -10.98 -10.83
N VAL A 139 4.68 -10.26 -9.74
CA VAL A 139 5.80 -9.88 -8.86
C VAL A 139 6.27 -11.13 -8.13
N ARG A 140 7.53 -11.53 -8.36
CA ARG A 140 8.09 -12.74 -7.78
C ARG A 140 8.39 -12.57 -6.30
N ALA A 141 8.05 -13.56 -5.47
CA ALA A 141 8.53 -13.64 -4.10
C ALA A 141 9.92 -14.29 -4.08
N TYR A 142 10.86 -13.67 -3.36
CA TYR A 142 12.23 -14.16 -3.27
C TYR A 142 12.52 -14.83 -1.94
N ASP A 143 12.03 -14.23 -0.84
CA ASP A 143 12.35 -14.67 0.51
C ASP A 143 11.31 -14.17 1.51
N ALA A 144 11.31 -14.74 2.70
CA ALA A 144 10.52 -14.25 3.82
C ALA A 144 11.26 -14.51 5.12
N GLY A 145 11.23 -13.57 6.02
CA GLY A 145 11.98 -13.69 7.25
C GLY A 145 11.31 -13.04 8.45
N VAL A 146 12.00 -13.24 9.57
CA VAL A 146 11.67 -12.61 10.84
C VAL A 146 12.95 -12.02 11.43
N ASP A 147 12.97 -10.72 11.63
CA ASP A 147 14.05 -10.04 12.36
C ASP A 147 13.48 -9.58 13.71
N LYS A 148 13.89 -10.26 14.78
CA LYS A 148 13.30 -10.13 16.13
C LYS A 148 11.81 -10.49 16.09
N ASN A 149 10.90 -9.49 16.17
CA ASN A 149 9.45 -9.69 16.14
C ASN A 149 8.82 -9.07 14.87
N VAL A 150 9.63 -8.69 13.89
CA VAL A 150 9.16 -8.08 12.64
C VAL A 150 9.18 -9.14 11.55
N HIS A 151 7.98 -9.50 11.08
CA HIS A 151 7.83 -10.37 9.92
C HIS A 151 7.95 -9.54 8.65
N TYR A 152 8.68 -10.05 7.66
CA TYR A 152 8.84 -9.40 6.37
C TYR A 152 8.79 -10.40 5.22
N LEU A 153 8.33 -9.91 4.08
CA LEU A 153 8.31 -10.60 2.80
C LEU A 153 9.21 -9.82 1.82
N VAL A 154 10.09 -10.52 1.15
CA VAL A 154 10.99 -9.97 0.14
C VAL A 154 10.48 -10.35 -1.24
N VAL A 155 10.24 -9.35 -2.07
CA VAL A 155 9.73 -9.53 -3.42
C VAL A 155 10.61 -8.81 -4.44
N GLU A 156 10.39 -9.12 -5.70
CA GLU A 156 10.99 -8.42 -6.83
C GLU A 156 10.78 -6.90 -6.72
N TYR A 157 11.87 -6.14 -6.83
CA TYR A 157 11.76 -4.70 -7.04
C TYR A 157 11.47 -4.44 -8.51
N VAL A 158 10.30 -3.86 -8.80
CA VAL A 158 9.88 -3.51 -10.15
C VAL A 158 10.19 -2.03 -10.37
N GLU A 159 11.15 -1.76 -11.25
CA GLU A 159 11.48 -0.38 -11.63
C GLU A 159 10.40 0.19 -12.53
N GLY A 160 9.57 1.06 -11.98
CA GLY A 160 8.41 1.62 -12.67
C GLY A 160 7.44 2.32 -11.72
N THR A 161 6.18 2.32 -12.08
CA THR A 161 5.11 2.91 -11.27
C THR A 161 3.88 2.02 -11.27
N ASP A 162 2.99 2.18 -10.30
CA ASP A 162 1.69 1.52 -10.35
C ASP A 162 0.75 2.23 -11.35
N LEU A 163 -0.20 1.48 -11.91
CA LEU A 163 -1.14 1.98 -12.94
C LEU A 163 -1.99 3.15 -12.42
N ARG A 164 -2.32 3.19 -11.11
CA ARG A 164 -3.06 4.32 -10.53
C ARG A 164 -2.24 5.60 -10.60
N ARG A 165 -0.96 5.56 -10.19
CA ARG A 165 -0.06 6.71 -10.29
C ARG A 165 0.18 7.11 -11.74
N LEU A 166 0.32 6.15 -12.65
CA LEU A 166 0.47 6.42 -14.06
C LEU A 166 -0.70 7.25 -14.59
N ILE A 167 -1.94 6.81 -14.32
CA ILE A 167 -3.16 7.49 -14.77
C ILE A 167 -3.34 8.85 -14.07
N ARG A 168 -3.02 8.96 -12.78
CA ARG A 168 -3.13 10.24 -12.06
C ARG A 168 -2.16 11.29 -12.60
N ASN A 169 -0.97 10.89 -13.03
CA ASN A 169 0.08 11.79 -13.49
C ASN A 169 -0.07 12.17 -14.97
N LYS A 170 -0.49 11.21 -15.82
CA LYS A 170 -0.57 11.39 -17.29
C LYS A 170 -1.99 11.54 -17.82
N GLY A 171 -3.00 11.29 -17.00
CA GLY A 171 -4.39 11.14 -17.44
C GLY A 171 -4.70 9.71 -17.90
N MET A 172 -5.86 9.53 -18.53
CA MET A 172 -6.24 8.24 -19.11
C MET A 172 -5.20 7.80 -20.14
N VAL A 173 -4.95 6.49 -20.19
CA VAL A 173 -4.05 5.89 -21.18
C VAL A 173 -4.81 5.56 -22.46
N SER A 174 -4.09 5.38 -23.59
CA SER A 174 -4.73 4.96 -24.83
C SER A 174 -5.37 3.57 -24.70
N VAL A 175 -6.33 3.26 -25.56
CA VAL A 175 -6.98 1.93 -25.60
C VAL A 175 -5.94 0.83 -25.78
N GLN A 176 -4.95 1.04 -26.64
CA GLN A 176 -3.86 0.10 -26.89
C GLN A 176 -3.00 -0.13 -25.64
N GLN A 177 -2.63 0.95 -24.96
CA GLN A 177 -1.87 0.86 -23.71
C GLN A 177 -2.66 0.12 -22.62
N ALA A 178 -3.93 0.49 -22.43
CA ALA A 178 -4.79 -0.18 -21.47
C ALA A 178 -4.94 -1.66 -21.81
N ALA A 179 -5.21 -2.00 -23.07
CA ALA A 179 -5.32 -3.39 -23.52
C ALA A 179 -4.04 -4.19 -23.27
N SER A 180 -2.87 -3.62 -23.59
CA SER A 180 -1.59 -4.30 -23.37
C SER A 180 -1.32 -4.54 -21.86
N ILE A 181 -1.55 -3.53 -21.01
CA ILE A 181 -1.33 -3.64 -19.57
C ILE A 181 -2.29 -4.68 -18.94
N ILE A 182 -3.58 -4.61 -19.29
CA ILE A 182 -4.61 -5.48 -18.73
C ILE A 182 -4.48 -6.92 -19.25
N LYS A 183 -4.11 -7.09 -20.53
CA LYS A 183 -3.79 -8.41 -21.12
C LYS A 183 -2.67 -9.08 -20.32
N GLN A 184 -1.56 -8.40 -20.09
CA GLN A 184 -0.44 -8.91 -19.31
C GLN A 184 -0.84 -9.24 -17.86
N ALA A 185 -1.65 -8.38 -17.22
CA ALA A 185 -2.19 -8.64 -15.89
C ALA A 185 -3.09 -9.89 -15.88
N ALA A 186 -3.92 -10.08 -16.91
CA ALA A 186 -4.76 -11.26 -17.07
C ALA A 186 -3.94 -12.54 -17.25
N GLU A 187 -2.85 -12.51 -18.04
CA GLU A 187 -1.92 -13.63 -18.19
C GLU A 187 -1.29 -14.05 -16.85
N GLY A 188 -0.87 -13.05 -16.05
CA GLY A 188 -0.38 -13.28 -14.69
C GLY A 188 -1.44 -13.90 -13.77
N LEU A 189 -2.66 -13.37 -13.81
CA LEU A 189 -3.77 -13.89 -13.01
C LEU A 189 -4.15 -15.32 -13.41
N GLU A 190 -4.18 -15.65 -14.70
CA GLU A 190 -4.48 -17.03 -15.14
C GLU A 190 -3.44 -18.01 -14.59
N HIS A 191 -2.15 -17.62 -14.57
CA HIS A 191 -1.12 -18.45 -13.97
C HIS A 191 -1.36 -18.69 -12.46
N ALA A 192 -1.83 -17.67 -11.72
CA ALA A 192 -2.19 -17.81 -10.31
C ALA A 192 -3.45 -18.67 -10.13
N HIS A 193 -4.48 -18.42 -10.95
CA HIS A 193 -5.76 -19.14 -10.92
C HIS A 193 -5.60 -20.63 -11.20
N SER A 194 -4.72 -21.00 -12.16
CA SER A 194 -4.43 -22.41 -12.47
C SER A 194 -3.78 -23.17 -11.30
N ARG A 195 -3.25 -22.45 -10.31
CA ARG A 195 -2.70 -23.00 -9.06
C ARG A 195 -3.62 -22.84 -7.87
N GLY A 196 -4.90 -22.49 -8.11
CA GLY A 196 -5.92 -22.33 -7.07
C GLY A 196 -5.81 -21.06 -6.24
N LEU A 197 -5.01 -20.06 -6.69
CA LEU A 197 -4.83 -18.81 -5.98
C LEU A 197 -5.68 -17.71 -6.60
N ILE A 198 -6.52 -17.07 -5.79
CA ILE A 198 -7.38 -15.94 -6.17
C ILE A 198 -6.82 -14.69 -5.53
N HIS A 199 -6.67 -13.60 -6.29
CA HIS A 199 -6.05 -12.36 -5.82
C HIS A 199 -6.95 -11.59 -4.84
N ARG A 200 -8.25 -11.45 -5.14
CA ARG A 200 -9.29 -10.80 -4.32
C ARG A 200 -9.14 -9.29 -4.10
N ASP A 201 -8.07 -8.64 -4.54
CA ASP A 201 -7.84 -7.19 -4.40
C ASP A 201 -7.17 -6.61 -5.66
N ILE A 202 -7.64 -7.00 -6.85
CA ILE A 202 -7.19 -6.40 -8.11
C ILE A 202 -7.67 -4.96 -8.17
N LYS A 203 -6.72 -4.07 -8.44
CA LYS A 203 -6.93 -2.64 -8.59
C LYS A 203 -5.72 -2.00 -9.29
N PRO A 204 -5.84 -0.77 -9.81
CA PRO A 204 -4.73 -0.11 -10.50
C PRO A 204 -3.46 0.06 -9.65
N GLY A 205 -3.59 0.18 -8.32
CA GLY A 205 -2.45 0.26 -7.41
C GLY A 205 -1.66 -1.04 -7.25
N ASN A 206 -2.24 -2.19 -7.62
CA ASN A 206 -1.61 -3.51 -7.54
C ASN A 206 -1.13 -4.02 -8.92
N ILE A 207 -1.18 -3.17 -9.96
CA ILE A 207 -0.60 -3.45 -11.27
C ILE A 207 0.57 -2.50 -11.47
N LEU A 208 1.79 -3.03 -11.38
CA LEU A 208 3.02 -2.29 -11.59
C LEU A 208 3.35 -2.30 -13.08
N VAL A 209 3.77 -1.14 -13.62
CA VAL A 209 4.13 -0.98 -15.03
C VAL A 209 5.57 -0.47 -15.09
N THR A 210 6.42 -1.24 -15.74
CA THR A 210 7.83 -0.86 -15.95
C THR A 210 7.95 0.24 -17.01
N THR A 211 9.12 0.88 -17.08
CA THR A 211 9.44 1.85 -18.13
C THR A 211 9.41 1.25 -19.54
N SER A 212 9.62 -0.07 -19.65
CA SER A 212 9.53 -0.82 -20.91
C SER A 212 8.11 -1.30 -21.25
N GLY A 213 7.09 -0.95 -20.46
CA GLY A 213 5.70 -1.33 -20.71
C GLY A 213 5.31 -2.74 -20.22
N ILE A 214 6.19 -3.42 -19.45
CA ILE A 214 5.83 -4.71 -18.85
C ILE A 214 4.94 -4.46 -17.63
N ALA A 215 3.78 -5.11 -17.61
CA ALA A 215 2.87 -5.07 -16.46
C ALA A 215 3.07 -6.30 -15.56
N LYS A 216 3.11 -6.07 -14.24
CA LYS A 216 3.23 -7.12 -13.22
C LYS A 216 2.20 -6.93 -12.12
N VAL A 217 1.44 -7.97 -11.82
CA VAL A 217 0.50 -7.98 -10.70
C VAL A 217 1.26 -8.22 -9.40
N SER A 218 1.04 -7.34 -8.41
CA SER A 218 1.64 -7.40 -7.07
C SER A 218 0.60 -7.76 -6.01
N ASP A 219 1.04 -8.06 -4.80
CA ASP A 219 0.19 -8.27 -3.61
C ASP A 219 -0.82 -9.43 -3.72
N LEU A 220 -0.43 -10.50 -4.40
CA LEU A 220 -1.22 -11.71 -4.55
C LEU A 220 -1.54 -12.36 -3.19
N GLY A 221 -2.83 -12.66 -2.95
CA GLY A 221 -3.27 -13.49 -1.83
C GLY A 221 -3.27 -12.86 -0.45
N LEU A 222 -2.64 -11.69 -0.25
CA LEU A 222 -2.57 -11.04 1.06
C LEU A 222 -3.93 -10.46 1.55
N ALA A 223 -4.91 -10.33 0.67
CA ALA A 223 -6.23 -9.80 1.00
C ALA A 223 -7.22 -10.87 1.50
N GLY A 224 -7.03 -12.14 1.14
CA GLY A 224 -7.98 -13.22 1.43
C GLY A 224 -8.24 -13.41 2.93
N HIS A 225 -7.22 -13.26 3.76
CA HIS A 225 -7.31 -13.52 5.19
C HIS A 225 -7.58 -12.29 6.06
N LEU A 226 -7.29 -11.08 5.53
CA LEU A 226 -7.77 -9.85 6.18
C LEU A 226 -9.28 -9.70 6.02
N SER A 227 -9.87 -10.27 4.94
CA SER A 227 -11.31 -10.33 4.76
C SER A 227 -11.99 -11.31 5.73
N ASP A 228 -11.38 -12.43 6.10
CA ASP A 228 -11.98 -13.43 7.00
C ASP A 228 -12.17 -12.87 8.42
N THR A 229 -11.20 -12.11 8.94
CA THR A 229 -11.30 -11.45 10.24
C THR A 229 -12.20 -10.21 10.19
N ALA A 230 -12.21 -9.47 9.08
CA ALA A 230 -13.03 -8.29 8.92
C ALA A 230 -14.46 -8.61 8.47
N SER A 231 -14.69 -9.71 7.73
CA SER A 231 -16.02 -10.22 7.39
C SER A 231 -16.78 -10.70 8.63
N ARG A 232 -16.08 -11.27 9.62
CA ARG A 232 -16.67 -11.55 10.95
C ARG A 232 -17.07 -10.28 11.71
N SER A 233 -16.47 -9.13 11.40
CA SER A 233 -16.80 -7.82 11.98
C SER A 233 -17.75 -6.98 11.13
N GLY A 234 -18.25 -7.49 9.99
CA GLY A 234 -19.15 -6.76 9.08
C GLY A 234 -18.50 -5.57 8.37
N LYS A 235 -17.17 -5.47 8.35
CA LYS A 235 -16.44 -4.39 7.67
C LYS A 235 -16.05 -4.84 6.26
N ILE A 236 -16.43 -4.05 5.26
CA ILE A 236 -15.96 -4.22 3.88
C ILE A 236 -14.47 -3.87 3.87
N VAL A 237 -13.62 -4.87 3.55
CA VAL A 237 -12.16 -4.71 3.44
C VAL A 237 -11.79 -4.65 1.97
N GLY A 238 -10.99 -3.67 1.61
CA GLY A 238 -10.55 -3.41 0.24
C GLY A 238 -11.00 -2.04 -0.25
N THR A 239 -10.48 -1.66 -1.42
CA THR A 239 -10.91 -0.42 -2.08
C THR A 239 -12.28 -0.67 -2.69
N ALA A 240 -13.33 -0.08 -2.11
CA ALA A 240 -14.72 -0.30 -2.51
C ALA A 240 -15.03 -0.01 -3.99
N ASP A 241 -14.11 0.62 -4.72
CA ASP A 241 -14.27 0.99 -6.11
C ASP A 241 -14.07 -0.17 -7.11
N TYR A 242 -13.55 -1.33 -6.64
CA TYR A 242 -13.20 -2.48 -7.51
C TYR A 242 -13.78 -3.80 -7.00
N LEU A 243 -14.62 -3.79 -5.96
CA LEU A 243 -15.18 -5.00 -5.35
C LEU A 243 -16.19 -5.67 -6.28
N ALA A 244 -16.02 -6.96 -6.49
CA ALA A 244 -17.01 -7.76 -7.21
C ALA A 244 -18.30 -7.95 -6.39
N PRO A 245 -19.47 -8.03 -7.03
CA PRO A 245 -20.77 -8.26 -6.38
C PRO A 245 -20.77 -9.43 -5.38
N GLU A 246 -20.15 -10.55 -5.74
CA GLU A 246 -20.05 -11.73 -4.88
C GLU A 246 -19.13 -11.51 -3.67
N GLN A 247 -18.10 -10.69 -3.77
CA GLN A 247 -17.27 -10.32 -2.61
C GLN A 247 -18.07 -9.51 -1.56
N ILE A 248 -19.11 -8.81 -2.01
CA ILE A 248 -19.99 -8.04 -1.14
C ILE A 248 -21.09 -8.92 -0.54
N ARG A 249 -21.69 -9.83 -1.36
CA ARG A 249 -22.81 -10.71 -0.94
C ARG A 249 -22.37 -11.90 -0.11
N SER A 250 -21.30 -12.58 -0.53
CA SER A 250 -20.81 -13.84 0.03
C SER A 250 -19.29 -13.88 0.06
N PRO A 251 -18.63 -13.12 0.93
CA PRO A 251 -17.16 -12.98 0.94
C PRO A 251 -16.40 -14.32 1.07
N LEU A 252 -17.05 -15.35 1.59
CA LEU A 252 -16.44 -16.70 1.77
C LEU A 252 -16.48 -17.54 0.49
N ASP A 253 -17.40 -17.26 -0.44
CA ASP A 253 -17.62 -18.07 -1.67
C ASP A 253 -17.06 -17.38 -2.91
N VAL A 254 -16.00 -16.63 -2.76
CA VAL A 254 -15.38 -15.87 -3.85
C VAL A 254 -14.55 -16.79 -4.74
N SER A 255 -14.86 -16.81 -6.03
CA SER A 255 -14.12 -17.56 -7.04
C SER A 255 -13.20 -16.64 -7.87
N LYS A 256 -12.39 -17.23 -8.76
CA LYS A 256 -11.46 -16.52 -9.65
C LYS A 256 -12.11 -15.45 -10.53
N VAL A 257 -13.40 -15.56 -10.84
CA VAL A 257 -14.11 -14.58 -11.67
C VAL A 257 -14.32 -13.22 -10.95
N ALA A 258 -14.13 -13.18 -9.64
CA ALA A 258 -14.10 -11.90 -8.90
C ALA A 258 -12.93 -11.01 -9.33
N ASP A 259 -11.76 -11.62 -9.59
CA ASP A 259 -10.59 -10.89 -10.09
C ASP A 259 -10.85 -10.34 -11.49
N ILE A 260 -11.65 -11.04 -12.32
CA ILE A 260 -12.04 -10.58 -13.66
C ILE A 260 -12.92 -9.33 -13.58
N TYR A 261 -13.88 -9.30 -12.64
CA TYR A 261 -14.69 -8.11 -12.41
C TYR A 261 -13.84 -6.90 -12.00
N ALA A 262 -12.94 -7.11 -11.03
CA ALA A 262 -12.03 -6.09 -10.55
C ALA A 262 -11.06 -5.59 -11.64
N LEU A 263 -10.62 -6.51 -12.51
CA LEU A 263 -9.80 -6.20 -13.69
C LEU A 263 -10.59 -5.37 -14.71
N GLY A 264 -11.88 -5.68 -14.93
CA GLY A 264 -12.81 -4.89 -15.75
C GLY A 264 -12.99 -3.46 -15.22
N CYS A 265 -13.19 -3.32 -13.90
CA CYS A 265 -13.22 -2.00 -13.25
C CYS A 265 -11.90 -1.23 -13.43
N THR A 266 -10.77 -1.96 -13.39
CA THR A 266 -9.43 -1.37 -13.58
C THR A 266 -9.24 -0.93 -15.03
N LEU A 267 -9.68 -1.72 -16.00
CA LEU A 267 -9.67 -1.36 -17.43
C LEU A 267 -10.53 -0.13 -17.69
N TYR A 268 -11.76 -0.11 -17.15
CA TYR A 268 -12.63 1.05 -17.22
C TYR A 268 -11.93 2.33 -16.71
N TYR A 269 -11.30 2.24 -15.52
CA TYR A 269 -10.56 3.35 -14.95
C TYR A 269 -9.38 3.78 -15.84
N ALA A 270 -8.67 2.85 -16.43
CA ALA A 270 -7.50 3.12 -17.25
C ALA A 270 -7.86 3.97 -18.50
N ILE A 271 -8.98 3.68 -19.15
CA ILE A 271 -9.40 4.33 -20.41
C ILE A 271 -10.31 5.54 -20.22
N THR A 272 -10.85 5.74 -19.01
CA THR A 272 -11.77 6.86 -18.72
C THR A 272 -11.19 7.87 -17.73
N GLY A 273 -10.17 7.48 -16.96
CA GLY A 273 -9.67 8.25 -15.81
C GLY A 273 -10.66 8.33 -14.63
N LYS A 274 -11.78 7.59 -14.70
CA LYS A 274 -12.83 7.57 -13.68
C LYS A 274 -13.12 6.14 -13.20
N VAL A 275 -13.31 5.96 -11.89
CA VAL A 275 -13.82 4.69 -11.37
C VAL A 275 -15.26 4.47 -11.85
N PRO A 276 -15.73 3.20 -11.99
CA PRO A 276 -17.10 2.92 -12.47
C PRO A 276 -18.19 3.62 -11.67
N PHE A 277 -18.01 3.75 -10.35
CA PHE A 277 -18.98 4.34 -9.42
C PHE A 277 -18.31 5.39 -8.54
N PRO A 278 -18.07 6.63 -9.04
CA PRO A 278 -17.37 7.67 -8.31
C PRO A 278 -18.22 8.27 -7.16
N GLY A 279 -17.54 8.78 -6.12
CA GLY A 279 -18.16 9.47 -4.99
C GLY A 279 -18.98 8.57 -4.04
N GLY A 280 -19.47 9.14 -2.96
CA GLY A 280 -20.28 8.44 -1.95
C GLY A 280 -19.45 7.66 -0.91
N SER A 281 -20.15 7.11 0.08
CA SER A 281 -19.55 6.28 1.12
C SER A 281 -19.21 4.87 0.59
N THR A 282 -18.34 4.14 1.29
CA THR A 282 -18.04 2.72 1.02
C THR A 282 -19.29 1.86 0.86
N LYS A 283 -20.30 2.08 1.72
CA LYS A 283 -21.58 1.36 1.65
C LYS A 283 -22.35 1.72 0.38
N SER A 284 -22.38 3.00 -0.02
CA SER A 284 -23.01 3.44 -1.25
C SER A 284 -22.32 2.87 -2.49
N LYS A 285 -20.99 2.86 -2.52
CA LYS A 285 -20.21 2.25 -3.60
C LYS A 285 -20.50 0.75 -3.72
N ALA A 286 -20.47 0.03 -2.59
CA ALA A 286 -20.81 -1.39 -2.56
C ALA A 286 -22.20 -1.67 -3.13
N ARG A 287 -23.21 -0.89 -2.75
CA ARG A 287 -24.56 -1.02 -3.30
C ARG A 287 -24.59 -0.81 -4.83
N ARG A 288 -23.85 0.19 -5.33
CA ARG A 288 -23.79 0.46 -6.77
C ARG A 288 -23.10 -0.67 -7.54
N HIS A 289 -22.07 -1.29 -6.98
CA HIS A 289 -21.48 -2.50 -7.56
C HIS A 289 -22.48 -3.67 -7.63
N LEU A 290 -23.44 -3.76 -6.71
CA LEU A 290 -24.49 -4.78 -6.74
C LEU A 290 -25.61 -4.51 -7.75
N GLU A 291 -26.01 -3.24 -7.92
CA GLU A 291 -27.30 -2.89 -8.50
C GLU A 291 -27.22 -1.98 -9.74
N GLU A 292 -26.17 -1.15 -9.86
CA GLU A 292 -26.13 -0.11 -10.88
C GLU A 292 -25.18 -0.47 -12.03
N THR A 293 -25.49 0.03 -13.23
CA THR A 293 -24.61 0.00 -14.40
C THR A 293 -23.72 1.26 -14.39
N PRO A 294 -22.41 1.16 -14.65
CA PRO A 294 -21.56 2.34 -14.74
C PRO A 294 -21.91 3.20 -15.94
N TRP A 295 -21.47 4.45 -15.92
CA TRP A 295 -21.61 5.30 -17.09
C TRP A 295 -20.90 4.70 -18.29
N HIS A 296 -21.51 4.85 -19.48
CA HIS A 296 -20.92 4.35 -20.70
C HIS A 296 -19.52 4.96 -20.93
N PRO A 297 -18.47 4.15 -21.22
CA PRO A 297 -17.09 4.62 -21.33
C PRO A 297 -16.89 5.74 -22.36
N ARG A 298 -17.66 5.73 -23.45
CA ARG A 298 -17.62 6.76 -24.50
C ARG A 298 -18.01 8.16 -24.03
N ARG A 299 -18.65 8.27 -22.87
CA ARG A 299 -18.90 9.58 -22.24
C ARG A 299 -17.59 10.31 -21.92
N PHE A 300 -16.54 9.57 -21.64
CA PHE A 300 -15.22 10.10 -21.23
C PHE A 300 -14.19 9.96 -22.34
N ASN A 301 -14.32 8.94 -23.18
CA ASN A 301 -13.43 8.66 -24.29
C ASN A 301 -14.26 8.22 -25.52
N PRO A 302 -14.64 9.15 -26.38
CA PRO A 302 -15.49 8.87 -27.56
C PRO A 302 -14.88 7.93 -28.60
N GLU A 303 -13.55 7.80 -28.62
CA GLU A 303 -12.80 7.01 -29.61
C GLU A 303 -12.86 5.48 -29.35
N ILE A 304 -13.47 5.04 -28.25
CA ILE A 304 -13.54 3.61 -27.90
C ILE A 304 -14.52 2.90 -28.83
N SER A 305 -14.12 1.75 -29.42
CA SER A 305 -14.99 0.93 -30.24
C SER A 305 -16.08 0.23 -29.43
N ASP A 306 -17.17 -0.17 -30.10
CA ASP A 306 -18.27 -0.89 -29.42
C ASP A 306 -17.81 -2.23 -28.88
N GLU A 307 -16.98 -2.97 -29.63
CA GLU A 307 -16.44 -4.27 -29.23
C GLU A 307 -15.57 -4.16 -27.97
N PHE A 308 -14.85 -3.03 -27.80
CA PHE A 308 -14.07 -2.80 -26.57
C PHE A 308 -14.98 -2.48 -25.38
N VAL A 309 -16.06 -1.76 -25.59
CA VAL A 309 -17.09 -1.50 -24.57
C VAL A 309 -17.78 -2.80 -24.15
N ASP A 310 -18.13 -3.64 -25.12
CA ASP A 310 -18.76 -4.94 -24.86
C ASP A 310 -17.84 -5.84 -24.02
N LEU A 311 -16.55 -5.87 -24.33
CA LEU A 311 -15.57 -6.61 -23.52
C LEU A 311 -15.56 -6.14 -22.05
N ILE A 312 -15.55 -4.82 -21.83
CA ILE A 312 -15.59 -4.26 -20.45
C ILE A 312 -16.91 -4.67 -19.77
N SER A 313 -18.03 -4.63 -20.47
CA SER A 313 -19.33 -5.01 -19.95
C SER A 313 -19.35 -6.48 -19.54
N ASP A 314 -18.83 -7.38 -20.40
CA ASP A 314 -18.73 -8.81 -20.13
C ASP A 314 -17.82 -9.13 -18.93
N MET A 315 -16.73 -8.36 -18.75
CA MET A 315 -15.88 -8.46 -17.57
C MET A 315 -16.60 -7.98 -16.30
N MET A 316 -17.50 -7.00 -16.41
CA MET A 316 -18.18 -6.36 -15.29
C MET A 316 -19.62 -6.87 -15.08
N GLU A 317 -20.01 -8.01 -15.67
CA GLU A 317 -21.28 -8.65 -15.43
C GLU A 317 -21.51 -8.91 -13.94
N LYS A 318 -22.75 -8.63 -13.48
CA LYS A 318 -23.11 -8.73 -12.06
C LYS A 318 -23.26 -10.17 -11.59
N ASP A 319 -23.81 -11.04 -12.44
CA ASP A 319 -23.86 -12.47 -12.18
C ASP A 319 -22.52 -13.12 -12.55
N PRO A 320 -21.78 -13.70 -11.58
CA PRO A 320 -20.49 -14.32 -11.86
C PRO A 320 -20.56 -15.41 -12.95
N ARG A 321 -21.71 -16.04 -13.16
CA ARG A 321 -21.91 -17.11 -14.16
C ARG A 321 -22.07 -16.59 -15.58
N GLN A 322 -22.47 -15.32 -15.75
CA GLN A 322 -22.61 -14.67 -17.06
C GLN A 322 -21.34 -13.91 -17.44
N ARG A 323 -20.44 -13.70 -16.49
CA ARG A 323 -19.17 -13.02 -16.68
C ARG A 323 -18.19 -13.91 -17.45
N ILE A 324 -17.17 -13.34 -18.06
CA ILE A 324 -16.01 -14.07 -18.61
C ILE A 324 -15.46 -15.02 -17.52
N GLN A 325 -15.22 -16.30 -17.87
CA GLN A 325 -14.94 -17.36 -16.91
C GLN A 325 -13.46 -17.59 -16.62
N SER A 326 -12.55 -17.07 -17.45
CA SER A 326 -11.11 -17.20 -17.25
C SER A 326 -10.37 -15.91 -17.58
N ALA A 327 -9.25 -15.69 -16.90
CA ALA A 327 -8.37 -14.58 -17.22
C ALA A 327 -7.64 -14.79 -18.56
N ALA A 328 -7.45 -16.05 -18.97
CA ALA A 328 -6.96 -16.41 -20.32
C ALA A 328 -7.87 -15.87 -21.42
N GLU A 329 -9.20 -16.03 -21.29
CA GLU A 329 -10.17 -15.48 -22.24
C GLU A 329 -10.12 -13.94 -22.29
N VAL A 330 -9.96 -13.28 -21.15
CA VAL A 330 -9.75 -11.81 -21.11
C VAL A 330 -8.50 -11.41 -21.91
N ALA A 331 -7.38 -12.13 -21.71
CA ALA A 331 -6.14 -11.87 -22.41
C ALA A 331 -6.26 -12.08 -23.92
N GLU A 332 -6.94 -13.16 -24.34
CA GLU A 332 -7.21 -13.47 -25.75
C GLU A 332 -8.08 -12.39 -26.40
N ARG A 333 -9.17 -11.99 -25.76
CA ARG A 333 -10.10 -10.98 -26.29
C ARG A 333 -9.46 -9.59 -26.35
N LEU A 334 -8.47 -9.26 -25.47
CA LEU A 334 -7.72 -8.00 -25.52
C LEU A 334 -6.60 -7.99 -26.58
N ALA A 335 -6.18 -9.14 -27.10
CA ALA A 335 -5.05 -9.26 -28.00
C ALA A 335 -5.12 -8.37 -29.26
N PRO A 336 -6.30 -8.18 -29.92
CA PRO A 336 -6.40 -7.32 -31.10
C PRO A 336 -5.98 -5.86 -30.86
N TRP A 337 -6.24 -5.34 -29.66
CA TRP A 337 -5.87 -3.95 -29.30
C TRP A 337 -4.49 -3.83 -28.67
N ALA A 338 -3.92 -4.93 -28.17
CA ALA A 338 -2.64 -4.96 -27.47
C ALA A 338 -1.43 -5.13 -28.41
N ALA A 339 -1.62 -5.25 -29.70
CA ALA A 339 -0.58 -5.63 -30.68
C ALA A 339 0.46 -4.53 -30.97
N ASP A 340 0.20 -3.29 -30.57
CA ASP A 340 1.13 -2.17 -30.81
C ASP A 340 2.16 -2.08 -29.68
N GLN A 341 3.41 -2.52 -29.95
CA GLN A 341 4.51 -2.57 -28.99
C GLN A 341 5.21 -1.21 -28.76
N SER A 342 4.72 -0.10 -29.29
CA SER A 342 5.36 1.23 -29.13
C SER A 342 5.12 1.88 -27.76
N LEU A 343 5.01 1.09 -26.69
CA LEU A 343 4.55 1.49 -25.35
C LEU A 343 5.69 1.86 -24.38
N MET A 344 6.83 2.36 -24.89
CA MET A 344 7.85 2.90 -23.98
C MET A 344 7.27 4.11 -23.24
N LEU A 345 7.13 3.97 -21.92
CA LEU A 345 6.92 5.13 -21.07
C LEU A 345 8.17 6.00 -21.16
N ASP A 346 8.01 7.30 -21.42
CA ASP A 346 9.15 8.22 -21.49
C ASP A 346 10.00 8.11 -20.22
N ALA A 347 11.22 7.63 -20.38
CA ALA A 347 12.15 7.37 -19.28
C ALA A 347 12.48 8.62 -18.43
N LYS A 348 12.21 9.83 -18.95
CA LYS A 348 12.42 11.09 -18.23
C LYS A 348 11.44 11.31 -17.07
N GLU A 349 10.25 10.73 -17.10
CA GLU A 349 9.21 10.97 -16.09
C GLU A 349 9.18 9.93 -14.96
N THR A 350 9.83 8.80 -15.15
CA THR A 350 9.88 7.72 -14.15
C THR A 350 10.93 7.92 -13.05
N ARG A 351 11.86 8.86 -13.22
CA ARG A 351 12.68 9.33 -12.10
C ARG A 351 11.78 10.17 -11.20
N SER A 352 11.00 9.52 -10.35
CA SER A 352 10.39 10.14 -9.20
C SER A 352 11.51 10.84 -8.44
N ARG A 353 11.59 12.16 -8.57
CA ARG A 353 12.25 12.95 -7.54
C ARG A 353 11.40 12.72 -6.31
N TRP A 354 11.86 11.84 -5.47
CA TRP A 354 11.31 11.67 -4.14
C TRP A 354 11.45 13.02 -3.42
N SER A 355 10.41 13.83 -3.49
CA SER A 355 10.26 14.95 -2.59
C SER A 355 9.82 14.37 -1.26
N THR A 356 10.59 14.60 -0.21
CA THR A 356 10.13 14.46 1.17
C THR A 356 8.70 14.96 1.23
N PRO A 357 7.73 14.21 1.76
CA PRO A 357 6.38 14.73 1.92
C PRO A 357 6.49 15.96 2.84
N THR A 358 6.43 17.13 2.26
CA THR A 358 6.06 18.33 2.97
C THR A 358 4.73 18.01 3.62
N ARG A 359 4.68 18.14 4.91
CA ARG A 359 3.54 17.96 5.79
C ARG A 359 2.36 18.77 5.25
N SER A 360 1.65 18.24 4.27
CA SER A 360 0.31 18.71 3.92
C SER A 360 -0.65 17.93 4.80
N SER A 361 -1.31 18.66 5.64
CA SER A 361 -2.41 18.24 6.51
C SER A 361 -3.67 17.96 5.68
N ASP A 362 -3.58 17.03 4.74
CA ASP A 362 -4.76 16.56 4.04
C ASP A 362 -4.87 15.06 4.27
N GLY A 363 -5.89 14.73 5.08
CA GLY A 363 -6.27 13.36 5.34
C GLY A 363 -6.52 12.63 4.02
N ASP A 364 -6.13 11.37 3.99
CA ASP A 364 -6.49 10.39 2.97
C ASP A 364 -8.03 10.31 2.85
N GLN A 365 -8.63 11.32 2.24
CA GLN A 365 -9.92 11.21 1.61
C GLN A 365 -9.63 10.95 0.13
N ASP A 366 -9.80 9.69 -0.28
CA ASP A 366 -9.93 9.28 -1.69
C ASP A 366 -11.18 9.97 -2.30
N THR A 367 -11.15 11.29 -2.38
CA THR A 367 -12.11 12.09 -3.13
C THR A 367 -11.40 12.65 -4.34
N ASP A 368 -11.75 12.11 -5.47
CA ASP A 368 -11.36 12.56 -6.81
C ASP A 368 -11.60 14.09 -6.92
N PRO A 369 -10.59 14.95 -7.13
CA PRO A 369 -10.76 16.42 -7.18
C PRO A 369 -11.61 16.92 -8.35
N ALA A 370 -12.10 16.03 -9.22
CA ALA A 370 -12.96 16.40 -10.36
C ALA A 370 -14.46 16.46 -10.04
N ALA A 371 -14.89 16.20 -8.81
CA ALA A 371 -16.33 16.25 -8.43
C ALA A 371 -16.82 17.61 -7.92
N SER A 372 -15.95 18.65 -7.83
CA SER A 372 -16.32 19.95 -7.25
C SER A 372 -16.40 21.14 -8.24
N GLN A 373 -16.41 20.89 -9.54
CA GLN A 373 -16.63 21.96 -10.50
C GLN A 373 -17.72 21.56 -11.50
N ASN A 374 -18.97 21.60 -11.10
CA ASN A 374 -20.15 21.82 -11.94
C ASN A 374 -21.40 21.98 -11.08
N SER A 375 -21.51 23.11 -10.43
CA SER A 375 -22.76 23.69 -9.96
C SER A 375 -22.63 25.19 -9.96
N ASP A 376 -22.66 25.80 -11.13
CA ASP A 376 -23.09 27.18 -11.36
C ASP A 376 -23.23 27.40 -12.85
N ALA A 377 -24.42 27.08 -13.36
CA ALA A 377 -24.98 27.70 -14.54
C ALA A 377 -26.49 27.81 -14.30
N ALA A 378 -26.82 28.86 -13.58
CA ALA A 378 -28.19 29.33 -13.50
C ALA A 378 -28.59 29.88 -14.87
N ILE A 379 -29.60 29.31 -15.47
CA ILE A 379 -30.37 29.93 -16.54
C ILE A 379 -31.45 30.82 -15.86
N SER A 380 -31.27 32.11 -16.00
CA SER A 380 -32.29 33.10 -15.83
C SER A 380 -33.33 32.92 -16.93
N ASP A 381 -34.58 32.76 -16.57
CA ASP A 381 -35.66 33.34 -17.37
C ASP A 381 -36.82 33.83 -16.49
N SER A 382 -37.20 35.04 -16.83
CA SER A 382 -38.17 35.94 -16.29
C SER A 382 -39.61 35.49 -16.59
N THR A 383 -40.51 35.84 -15.67
CA THR A 383 -41.78 36.60 -15.83
C THR A 383 -42.73 36.18 -14.76
N GLY A 384 -43.17 37.11 -13.97
CA GLY A 384 -44.37 37.89 -14.05
C GLY A 384 -45.25 37.75 -12.84
N SER A 385 -45.38 38.84 -12.13
CA SER A 385 -46.58 39.46 -11.54
C SER A 385 -47.39 38.74 -10.44
N GLU A 386 -47.59 39.54 -9.50
CA GLU A 386 -48.75 40.13 -8.78
C GLU A 386 -49.05 39.62 -7.41
N SER A 387 -48.87 40.57 -6.48
CA SER A 387 -49.81 41.19 -5.54
C SER A 387 -50.54 40.24 -4.55
N ASP A 388 -50.64 40.47 -3.31
CA ASP A 388 -51.23 41.55 -2.54
C ASP A 388 -51.12 41.29 -1.02
N ASN A 389 -50.79 42.33 -0.32
CA ASN A 389 -51.49 42.92 0.84
C ASN A 389 -51.67 42.18 2.20
N MET A 390 -51.19 42.83 3.16
CA MET A 390 -51.83 43.49 4.31
C MET A 390 -51.64 42.93 5.72
N ARG A 391 -51.01 43.81 6.48
CA ARG A 391 -51.36 44.37 7.80
C ARG A 391 -51.08 43.60 9.09
N THR A 392 -50.23 44.20 9.81
CA THR A 392 -50.42 45.00 11.11
C THR A 392 -50.44 44.19 12.40
N GLY A 393 -49.62 44.65 13.33
CA GLY A 393 -49.75 44.35 14.75
C GLY A 393 -48.52 44.70 15.55
N SER A 394 -48.54 45.92 16.08
CA SER A 394 -47.63 46.57 17.02
C SER A 394 -47.58 45.88 18.38
N GLY A 395 -46.48 45.98 19.09
CA GLY A 395 -46.43 45.75 20.53
C GLY A 395 -45.01 45.79 21.06
N ALA A 396 -44.71 46.86 21.75
CA ALA A 396 -43.44 47.29 22.28
C ALA A 396 -43.10 46.67 23.64
N ILE A 397 -41.81 46.84 24.00
CA ILE A 397 -41.21 47.00 25.33
C ILE A 397 -40.71 45.73 26.02
N GLY A 398 -39.39 45.75 26.35
CA GLY A 398 -38.81 44.94 27.41
C GLY A 398 -37.33 44.69 27.22
N ASP A 399 -36.53 45.59 27.72
CA ASP A 399 -35.09 45.57 27.93
C ASP A 399 -34.69 44.41 28.86
N ALA A 400 -33.65 43.67 28.50
CA ALA A 400 -32.70 43.06 29.43
C ALA A 400 -31.59 42.28 28.76
N SER A 401 -30.40 42.86 28.81
CA SER A 401 -29.07 42.26 29.04
C SER A 401 -28.65 41.00 28.26
N GLU A 402 -27.66 41.24 27.42
CA GLU A 402 -26.69 40.33 26.80
C GLU A 402 -26.27 39.17 27.69
N LEU A 403 -26.44 37.98 27.20
CA LEU A 403 -25.59 36.82 27.50
C LEU A 403 -25.26 36.13 26.17
N LYS A 404 -24.07 36.47 25.64
CA LYS A 404 -23.44 35.77 24.49
C LYS A 404 -23.04 34.39 24.94
N LEU A 405 -23.85 33.37 24.67
CA LEU A 405 -23.49 31.98 24.68
C LEU A 405 -22.72 31.69 23.40
N ARG A 406 -21.39 31.42 23.51
CA ARG A 406 -20.58 30.82 22.46
C ARG A 406 -21.11 29.41 22.18
N PRO A 407 -21.26 29.01 20.91
CA PRO A 407 -21.55 27.61 20.58
C PRO A 407 -20.39 26.71 21.03
N PRO A 408 -20.65 25.46 21.47
CA PRO A 408 -19.63 24.54 21.87
C PRO A 408 -18.74 24.21 20.65
N THR A 409 -17.44 24.36 20.81
CA THR A 409 -16.43 23.93 19.87
C THR A 409 -16.53 22.40 19.77
N VAL A 410 -17.03 21.91 18.66
CA VAL A 410 -16.97 20.47 18.32
C VAL A 410 -15.50 20.14 18.12
N ALA A 411 -14.95 19.35 19.02
CA ALA A 411 -13.62 18.80 18.85
C ALA A 411 -13.62 17.93 17.59
N GLY A 412 -12.78 18.27 16.63
CA GLY A 412 -12.56 17.46 15.44
C GLY A 412 -12.05 16.06 15.80
N PRO A 413 -12.23 15.06 14.93
CA PRO A 413 -11.74 13.72 15.18
C PRO A 413 -10.23 13.73 15.44
N PRO A 414 -9.72 12.87 16.33
CA PRO A 414 -8.29 12.82 16.65
C PRO A 414 -7.50 12.53 15.38
N THR A 415 -6.47 13.32 15.11
CA THR A 415 -5.52 13.09 14.04
C THR A 415 -4.92 11.68 14.16
N PRO A 416 -4.86 10.89 13.08
CA PRO A 416 -4.21 9.60 13.13
C PRO A 416 -2.72 9.79 13.51
N PRO A 417 -2.15 8.88 14.32
CA PRO A 417 -0.77 8.97 14.71
C PRO A 417 0.14 8.92 13.46
N PRO A 418 1.28 9.62 13.47
CA PRO A 418 2.24 9.58 12.38
C PRO A 418 2.70 8.13 12.13
N PRO A 419 3.09 7.77 10.89
CA PRO A 419 3.53 6.43 10.56
C PRO A 419 4.71 6.03 11.46
N VAL A 420 4.52 4.92 12.19
CA VAL A 420 5.54 4.38 13.09
C VAL A 420 6.71 3.87 12.24
N SER A 421 7.91 4.38 12.47
CA SER A 421 9.09 3.93 11.74
C SER A 421 9.46 2.48 12.10
N VAL A 422 10.20 1.79 11.22
CA VAL A 422 10.70 0.43 11.51
C VAL A 422 11.43 0.40 12.84
N VAL A 423 12.15 1.45 13.19
CA VAL A 423 12.86 1.58 14.47
C VAL A 423 11.92 1.64 15.68
N GLU A 424 10.80 2.35 15.57
CA GLU A 424 9.78 2.40 16.63
C GLU A 424 9.07 1.07 16.78
N GLN A 425 8.86 0.33 15.70
CA GLN A 425 8.37 -1.05 15.74
C GLN A 425 9.36 -1.96 16.45
N PHE A 426 10.67 -1.82 16.21
CA PHE A 426 11.71 -2.54 16.96
C PHE A 426 11.77 -2.15 18.43
N ALA A 427 11.60 -0.87 18.76
CA ALA A 427 11.59 -0.38 20.15
C ALA A 427 10.37 -0.90 20.93
N GLN A 428 9.19 -0.95 20.29
CA GLN A 428 7.98 -1.55 20.88
C GLN A 428 8.13 -3.05 21.10
N ALA A 429 8.72 -3.78 20.15
CA ALA A 429 9.00 -5.20 20.28
C ALA A 429 9.95 -5.50 21.45
N LYS A 430 10.90 -4.59 21.72
CA LYS A 430 11.82 -4.73 22.85
C LYS A 430 11.12 -4.50 24.21
N ARG A 431 10.14 -3.60 24.28
CA ARG A 431 9.34 -3.36 25.51
C ARG A 431 8.40 -4.53 25.84
N LEU A 432 7.75 -5.11 24.83
CA LEU A 432 6.86 -6.25 25.00
C LEU A 432 7.58 -7.51 25.49
N ARG A 433 8.88 -7.66 25.20
CA ARG A 433 9.69 -8.80 25.66
C ARG A 433 10.12 -8.72 27.13
N SER A 434 10.04 -7.54 27.76
CA SER A 434 10.37 -7.36 29.18
C SER A 434 9.26 -7.81 30.11
N ASP A 435 8.05 -8.01 29.62
CA ASP A 435 6.86 -8.33 30.42
C ASP A 435 6.42 -9.82 30.32
N GLU A 436 7.17 -10.67 29.59
CA GLU A 436 6.92 -12.11 29.65
C GLU A 436 7.34 -12.68 30.98
N PRO A 437 6.45 -13.42 31.72
CA PRO A 437 6.80 -14.06 32.94
C PRO A 437 7.90 -15.11 32.65
N ARG A 438 9.07 -14.92 33.20
CA ARG A 438 10.16 -15.90 33.17
C ARG A 438 9.67 -17.18 33.85
N LEU A 439 9.36 -18.19 33.02
CA LEU A 439 9.15 -19.54 33.59
C LEU A 439 10.38 -19.93 34.37
N SER A 440 10.20 -20.13 35.66
CA SER A 440 11.30 -20.48 36.53
C SER A 440 11.85 -21.86 36.14
N LEU A 441 13.16 -22.02 36.21
CA LEU A 441 13.85 -23.28 35.89
C LEU A 441 13.22 -24.49 36.62
N THR A 442 12.63 -24.26 37.79
CA THR A 442 11.85 -25.23 38.56
C THR A 442 10.63 -25.77 37.84
N TRP A 443 9.92 -24.95 37.04
CA TRP A 443 8.77 -25.40 36.23
C TRP A 443 9.19 -26.29 35.08
N VAL A 444 10.29 -25.97 34.42
CA VAL A 444 10.84 -26.78 33.31
C VAL A 444 11.29 -28.16 33.82
N VAL A 445 11.93 -28.20 34.97
CA VAL A 445 12.36 -29.47 35.63
C VAL A 445 11.15 -30.31 36.05
N LEU A 446 10.11 -29.70 36.63
CA LEU A 446 8.89 -30.41 37.04
C LEU A 446 8.13 -31.04 35.88
N VAL A 447 7.99 -30.31 34.74
CA VAL A 447 7.36 -30.84 33.54
C VAL A 447 8.21 -31.93 32.91
N GLY A 448 9.53 -31.81 32.92
CA GLY A 448 10.44 -32.84 32.43
C GLY A 448 10.34 -34.14 33.24
N MET A 449 10.28 -34.05 34.57
CA MET A 449 10.10 -35.22 35.48
C MET A 449 8.73 -35.89 35.30
N ALA A 450 7.67 -35.12 35.11
CA ALA A 450 6.33 -35.64 34.82
C ALA A 450 6.27 -36.44 33.51
N CYS A 451 6.93 -35.96 32.46
CA CYS A 451 7.01 -36.66 31.17
C CYS A 451 7.78 -37.99 31.28
N ILE A 452 8.87 -38.03 32.04
CA ILE A 452 9.63 -39.27 32.28
C ILE A 452 8.80 -40.27 33.05
N GLY A 453 8.07 -39.83 34.09
CA GLY A 453 7.19 -40.68 34.89
C GLY A 453 6.06 -41.33 34.09
N ILE A 454 5.44 -40.58 33.19
CA ILE A 454 4.38 -41.08 32.27
C ILE A 454 4.97 -42.08 31.27
N GLY A 455 6.15 -41.83 30.72
CA GLY A 455 6.84 -42.73 29.79
C GLY A 455 7.17 -44.08 30.41
N THR A 456 7.65 -44.10 31.66
CA THR A 456 7.96 -45.36 32.39
C THR A 456 6.69 -46.13 32.75
N LEU A 457 5.59 -45.43 33.11
CA LEU A 457 4.30 -46.08 33.42
C LEU A 457 3.68 -46.75 32.16
N ILE A 458 3.76 -46.10 31.00
CA ILE A 458 3.29 -46.67 29.73
C ILE A 458 4.17 -47.89 29.32
N GLY A 459 5.48 -47.80 29.51
CA GLY A 459 6.41 -48.93 29.26
C GLY A 459 6.12 -50.16 30.12
N LEU A 460 5.83 -49.97 31.40
CA LEU A 460 5.44 -51.03 32.32
C LEU A 460 4.08 -51.66 31.98
N LEU A 461 3.10 -50.88 31.55
CA LEU A 461 1.79 -51.34 31.11
C LEU A 461 1.86 -52.16 29.78
N ILE A 462 2.77 -51.79 28.88
CA ILE A 462 2.99 -52.55 27.63
C ILE A 462 3.72 -53.87 27.96
N ALA A 463 4.72 -53.87 28.84
CA ALA A 463 5.45 -55.07 29.25
C ALA A 463 4.56 -56.08 30.00
N SER A 464 3.56 -55.65 30.78
CA SER A 464 2.63 -56.48 31.49
C SER A 464 1.53 -57.10 30.58
N ARG A 465 1.41 -56.69 29.31
CA ARG A 465 0.48 -57.30 28.34
C ARG A 465 1.14 -58.28 27.37
N VAL A 466 2.47 -58.35 27.39
CA VAL A 466 3.25 -59.23 26.47
C VAL A 466 3.81 -60.47 27.26
N ALA A 467 3.71 -60.48 28.60
CA ALA A 467 3.93 -61.63 29.42
C ALA A 467 2.56 -62.28 29.79
#